data_418433d32156796b6cc77de971e50f89
#
_entry.id   418433d32156796b6cc77de971e50f89
#
_cell.length_a   1.000
_cell.length_b   1.000
_cell.length_c   1.000
_cell.angle_alpha   90.00
_cell.angle_beta   90.00
_cell.angle_gamma   90.00
#
_symmetry.space_group_name_H-M   'P 1'
#
loop_
_entity.id
_entity.type
_entity.pdbx_description
1 polymer ?
#
loop_
_entity_poly.entity_id
_entity_poly.type
_entity_poly.pdbx_seq_one_letter_code
_entity_poly.pdbx_strand_id
1 'polypeptide(L)'
;MIQLIVGHKGSGKTKAIVEMANKAVKESKGYVVVIEKDVRLTYEISSAARLIYSDEYAIAGYDAVYGFITGLLAGNYDITHIYIDPVFKMCGRDFEAFTQMVNTLDSLRATQDVQIVFTLSCKPEDLPYHLRDMMIENW
;
A
#
# COMPACT_ATOMS: atom_id res chain seq x y z
N MET A 1 -4.98 5.91 -8.56
CA MET A 1 -5.12 6.86 -7.44
C MET A 1 -4.35 6.36 -6.23
N ILE A 2 -3.56 7.20 -5.62
CA ILE A 2 -2.79 6.86 -4.43
C ILE A 2 -3.45 7.47 -3.20
N GLN A 3 -3.64 6.67 -2.16
CA GLN A 3 -4.22 7.11 -0.89
C GLN A 3 -3.38 6.62 0.28
N LEU A 4 -3.43 7.36 1.38
CA LEU A 4 -2.63 7.11 2.56
C LEU A 4 -3.52 6.91 3.78
N ILE A 5 -3.23 5.88 4.56
CA ILE A 5 -3.80 5.66 5.89
C ILE A 5 -2.72 6.02 6.91
N VAL A 6 -2.94 7.08 7.66
CA VAL A 6 -1.95 7.65 8.56
C VAL A 6 -2.46 7.61 9.99
N GLY A 7 -1.66 7.12 10.90
CA GLY A 7 -2.00 7.07 12.31
C GLY A 7 -0.83 6.49 13.11
N HIS A 8 -0.87 6.67 14.42
CA HIS A 8 0.17 6.13 15.30
C HIS A 8 0.12 4.60 15.32
N LYS A 9 1.20 3.99 15.81
CA LYS A 9 1.25 2.54 16.01
C LYS A 9 0.10 2.10 16.92
N GLY A 10 -0.61 1.06 16.52
CA GLY A 10 -1.74 0.55 17.31
C GLY A 10 -3.06 1.26 17.07
N SER A 11 -3.13 2.18 16.09
CA SER A 11 -4.36 2.94 15.81
C SER A 11 -5.39 2.18 14.97
N GLY A 12 -5.06 0.97 14.50
CA GLY A 12 -6.00 0.16 13.71
C GLY A 12 -5.79 0.23 12.20
N LYS A 13 -4.63 0.72 11.74
CA LYS A 13 -4.35 0.83 10.30
C LYS A 13 -4.40 -0.51 9.57
N THR A 14 -3.82 -1.54 10.17
CA THR A 14 -3.82 -2.87 9.57
C THR A 14 -5.23 -3.44 9.47
N LYS A 15 -6.04 -3.24 10.50
CA LYS A 15 -7.45 -3.64 10.48
C LYS A 15 -8.19 -2.93 9.35
N ALA A 16 -7.92 -1.65 9.15
CA ALA A 16 -8.52 -0.88 8.06
C ALA A 16 -8.14 -1.46 6.70
N ILE A 17 -6.87 -1.84 6.51
CA ILE A 17 -6.41 -2.47 5.26
C ILE A 17 -7.12 -3.80 5.03
N VAL A 18 -7.27 -4.63 6.05
CA VAL A 18 -7.99 -5.91 5.94
C VAL A 18 -9.44 -5.68 5.48
N GLU A 19 -10.13 -4.74 6.12
CA GLU A 19 -11.51 -4.41 5.76
C GLU A 19 -11.63 -3.88 4.33
N MET A 20 -10.72 -2.98 3.94
CA MET A 20 -10.71 -2.40 2.59
C MET A 20 -10.40 -3.46 1.54
N ALA A 21 -9.41 -4.32 1.77
CA ALA A 21 -9.04 -5.38 0.83
C ALA A 21 -10.18 -6.38 0.65
N ASN A 22 -10.81 -6.80 1.73
CA ASN A 22 -11.93 -7.74 1.68
C ASN A 22 -13.13 -7.14 0.96
N LYS A 23 -13.39 -5.85 1.16
CA LYS A 23 -14.43 -5.14 0.41
C LYS A 23 -14.08 -5.04 -1.07
N ALA A 24 -12.83 -4.71 -1.39
CA ALA A 24 -12.39 -4.61 -2.77
C ALA A 24 -12.51 -5.94 -3.52
N VAL A 25 -12.22 -7.06 -2.86
CA VAL A 25 -12.39 -8.40 -3.43
C VAL A 25 -13.83 -8.65 -3.87
N LYS A 26 -14.80 -8.17 -3.09
CA LYS A 26 -16.23 -8.35 -3.40
C LYS A 26 -16.72 -7.44 -4.53
N GLU A 27 -16.15 -6.26 -4.65
CA GLU A 27 -16.61 -5.22 -5.57
C GLU A 27 -15.83 -5.16 -6.87
N SER A 28 -14.56 -5.53 -6.85
CA SER A 28 -13.68 -5.44 -8.01
C SER A 28 -13.90 -6.60 -8.97
N LYS A 29 -13.78 -6.31 -10.26
CA LYS A 29 -13.76 -7.33 -11.31
C LYS A 29 -12.36 -7.82 -11.62
N GLY A 30 -11.34 -7.22 -11.03
CA GLY A 30 -9.96 -7.57 -11.25
C GLY A 30 -9.31 -8.13 -10.00
N TYR A 31 -7.98 -8.12 -9.98
CA TYR A 31 -7.20 -8.67 -8.88
C TYR A 31 -6.92 -7.63 -7.81
N VAL A 32 -7.01 -8.08 -6.55
CA VAL A 32 -6.64 -7.32 -5.37
C VAL A 32 -5.37 -7.91 -4.79
N VAL A 33 -4.37 -7.08 -4.58
CA VAL A 33 -3.06 -7.47 -4.04
C VAL A 33 -2.84 -6.78 -2.70
N VAL A 34 -2.40 -7.54 -1.71
CA VAL A 34 -2.02 -7.01 -0.39
C VAL A 34 -0.57 -7.38 -0.15
N ILE A 35 0.25 -6.38 0.11
CA ILE A 35 1.67 -6.55 0.41
C ILE A 35 1.87 -6.25 1.89
N GLU A 36 2.22 -7.27 2.65
CA GLU A 36 2.55 -7.20 4.07
C GLU A 36 4.03 -7.49 4.26
N LYS A 37 4.60 -7.07 5.40
CA LYS A 37 6.00 -7.36 5.67
C LYS A 37 6.21 -8.84 6.02
N ASP A 38 5.43 -9.36 6.95
CA ASP A 38 5.54 -10.72 7.46
C ASP A 38 4.18 -11.34 7.79
N VAL A 39 4.20 -12.56 8.30
CA VAL A 39 3.05 -13.49 8.42
C VAL A 39 2.13 -13.18 9.62
N ARG A 40 1.89 -11.94 10.00
CA ARG A 40 1.15 -11.65 11.24
C ARG A 40 -0.37 -11.71 11.13
N LEU A 41 -0.94 -11.48 9.93
CA LEU A 41 -2.38 -11.25 9.78
C LEU A 41 -3.01 -11.99 8.61
N THR A 42 -2.43 -13.09 8.25
CA THR A 42 -2.76 -13.88 7.08
C THR A 42 -4.20 -14.32 6.96
N TYR A 43 -4.78 -14.72 8.08
CA TYR A 43 -6.06 -15.43 8.09
C TYR A 43 -7.27 -14.52 7.98
N GLU A 44 -7.08 -13.22 8.12
CA GLU A 44 -8.19 -12.26 8.05
C GLU A 44 -8.46 -11.76 6.64
N ILE A 45 -7.50 -11.96 5.72
CA ILE A 45 -7.63 -11.53 4.35
C ILE A 45 -8.22 -12.64 3.49
N SER A 46 -9.23 -12.29 2.68
CA SER A 46 -9.86 -13.22 1.75
C SER A 46 -8.83 -13.94 0.89
N SER A 47 -9.01 -15.24 0.69
CA SER A 47 -8.16 -16.04 -0.19
C SER A 47 -8.27 -15.61 -1.68
N ALA A 48 -9.29 -14.83 -2.03
CA ALA A 48 -9.43 -14.28 -3.38
C ALA A 48 -8.47 -13.10 -3.62
N ALA A 49 -7.90 -12.49 -2.56
CA ALA A 49 -6.84 -11.51 -2.69
C ALA A 49 -5.49 -12.23 -2.77
N ARG A 50 -4.56 -11.66 -3.54
CA ARG A 50 -3.18 -12.14 -3.53
C ARG A 50 -2.43 -11.49 -2.38
N LEU A 51 -2.12 -12.28 -1.37
CA LEU A 51 -1.35 -11.81 -0.20
C LEU A 51 0.12 -12.15 -0.41
N ILE A 52 0.97 -11.13 -0.32
CA ILE A 52 2.41 -11.26 -0.55
C ILE A 52 3.14 -10.74 0.68
N TYR A 53 4.08 -11.55 1.18
CA TYR A 53 4.95 -11.14 2.30
C TYR A 53 6.28 -10.67 1.73
N SER A 54 6.58 -9.37 1.93
CA SER A 54 7.80 -8.78 1.37
C SER A 54 9.07 -9.44 1.87
N ASP A 55 9.09 -9.91 3.12
CA ASP A 55 10.25 -10.60 3.69
C ASP A 55 10.57 -11.92 2.97
N GLU A 56 9.57 -12.61 2.44
CA GLU A 56 9.81 -13.87 1.70
C GLU A 56 10.56 -13.65 0.39
N TYR A 57 10.50 -12.46 -0.15
CA TYR A 57 11.13 -12.11 -1.43
C TYR A 57 12.30 -11.14 -1.26
N ALA A 58 12.72 -10.91 -0.03
CA ALA A 58 13.78 -9.95 0.30
C ALA A 58 13.53 -8.54 -0.29
N ILE A 59 12.26 -8.14 -0.31
CA ILE A 59 11.85 -6.81 -0.79
C ILE A 59 11.98 -5.84 0.38
N ALA A 60 12.97 -4.97 0.33
CA ALA A 60 13.22 -3.97 1.36
C ALA A 60 13.76 -2.69 0.72
N GLY A 61 13.32 -1.55 1.24
CA GLY A 61 13.72 -0.24 0.73
C GLY A 61 12.77 0.30 -0.32
N TYR A 62 12.85 1.61 -0.54
CA TYR A 62 11.92 2.31 -1.44
C TYR A 62 12.08 1.90 -2.90
N ASP A 63 13.33 1.72 -3.35
CA ASP A 63 13.58 1.31 -4.74
C ASP A 63 13.04 -0.09 -5.01
N ALA A 64 13.23 -1.02 -4.05
CA ALA A 64 12.73 -2.38 -4.19
C ALA A 64 11.20 -2.42 -4.20
N VAL A 65 10.55 -1.69 -3.30
CA VAL A 65 9.08 -1.63 -3.24
C VAL A 65 8.51 -0.97 -4.50
N TYR A 66 9.12 0.11 -4.96
CA TYR A 66 8.72 0.75 -6.21
C TYR A 66 8.80 -0.23 -7.39
N GLY A 67 9.93 -0.91 -7.53
CA GLY A 67 10.13 -1.89 -8.60
C GLY A 67 9.16 -3.06 -8.51
N PHE A 68 8.86 -3.50 -7.30
CA PHE A 68 7.90 -4.58 -7.10
C PHE A 68 6.48 -4.18 -7.50
N ILE A 69 6.03 -3.00 -7.08
CA ILE A 69 4.71 -2.48 -7.46
C ILE A 69 4.59 -2.34 -8.98
N THR A 70 5.57 -1.71 -9.60
CA THR A 70 5.55 -1.50 -11.05
C THR A 70 5.69 -2.82 -11.81
N GLY A 71 6.46 -3.76 -11.29
CA GLY A 71 6.59 -5.11 -11.84
C GLY A 71 5.27 -5.88 -11.80
N LEU A 72 4.53 -5.79 -10.71
CA LEU A 72 3.20 -6.38 -10.60
C LEU A 72 2.27 -5.82 -11.68
N LEU A 73 2.25 -4.51 -11.84
CA LEU A 73 1.39 -3.84 -12.83
C LEU A 73 1.81 -4.16 -14.26
N ALA A 74 3.11 -4.27 -14.51
CA ALA A 74 3.61 -4.65 -15.84
C ALA A 74 3.26 -6.09 -16.20
N GLY A 75 3.21 -6.95 -15.19
CA GLY A 75 2.92 -8.39 -15.38
C GLY A 75 1.44 -8.74 -15.38
N ASN A 76 0.57 -7.86 -14.93
CA ASN A 76 -0.86 -8.17 -14.81
C ASN A 76 -1.71 -6.92 -14.96
N TYR A 77 -2.37 -6.77 -16.12
CA TYR A 77 -3.23 -5.61 -16.40
C TYR A 77 -4.55 -5.62 -15.64
N ASP A 78 -4.89 -6.72 -14.99
CA ASP A 78 -6.18 -6.89 -14.32
C ASP A 78 -6.12 -6.51 -12.84
N ILE A 79 -4.97 -6.06 -12.33
CA ILE A 79 -4.86 -5.57 -10.97
C ILE A 79 -5.60 -4.25 -10.84
N THR A 80 -6.55 -4.19 -9.89
CA THR A 80 -7.34 -2.99 -9.60
C THR A 80 -6.96 -2.31 -8.30
N HIS A 81 -6.46 -3.07 -7.33
CA HIS A 81 -6.13 -2.57 -6.00
C HIS A 81 -4.81 -3.16 -5.51
N ILE A 82 -3.98 -2.31 -4.93
CA ILE A 82 -2.75 -2.73 -4.23
C ILE A 82 -2.72 -2.04 -2.87
N TYR A 83 -2.60 -2.82 -1.81
CA TYR A 83 -2.48 -2.34 -0.44
C TYR A 83 -1.10 -2.68 0.10
N ILE A 84 -0.40 -1.72 0.68
CA ILE A 84 0.95 -1.89 1.22
C ILE A 84 0.97 -1.47 2.69
N ASP A 85 1.25 -2.43 3.57
CA ASP A 85 1.21 -2.25 5.03
C ASP A 85 2.34 -3.04 5.71
N PRO A 86 3.13 -2.42 6.54
CA PRO A 86 3.35 -1.00 6.75
C PRO A 86 4.59 -0.49 5.99
N VAL A 87 4.49 0.68 5.40
CA VAL A 87 5.58 1.21 4.54
C VAL A 87 6.88 1.40 5.28
N PHE A 88 6.85 2.04 6.46
CA PHE A 88 8.09 2.38 7.16
C PHE A 88 8.84 1.15 7.69
N LYS A 89 8.15 0.05 7.95
CA LYS A 89 8.82 -1.20 8.33
C LYS A 89 9.46 -1.90 7.14
N MET A 90 8.91 -1.75 5.95
CA MET A 90 9.48 -2.31 4.72
C MET A 90 10.62 -1.47 4.18
N CYS A 91 10.50 -0.15 4.26
CA CYS A 91 11.36 0.77 3.52
C CYS A 91 12.25 1.65 4.40
N GLY A 92 11.88 1.83 5.69
CA GLY A 92 12.53 2.79 6.58
C GLY A 92 11.72 4.09 6.70
N ARG A 93 11.90 4.78 7.83
CA ARG A 93 11.19 6.03 8.13
C ARG A 93 11.91 7.20 7.47
N ASP A 94 11.63 7.40 6.21
CA ASP A 94 12.24 8.45 5.38
C ASP A 94 11.15 9.10 4.55
N PHE A 95 10.68 10.26 5.00
CA PHE A 95 9.58 10.98 4.36
C PHE A 95 9.96 11.49 2.97
N GLU A 96 11.22 11.88 2.77
CA GLU A 96 11.66 12.36 1.46
C GLU A 96 11.65 11.22 0.43
N ALA A 97 12.22 10.07 0.78
CA ALA A 97 12.23 8.91 -0.09
C ALA A 97 10.81 8.40 -0.37
N PHE A 98 9.95 8.37 0.64
CA PHE A 98 8.54 8.01 0.47
C PHE A 98 7.85 8.97 -0.51
N THR A 99 8.05 10.27 -0.32
CA THR A 99 7.47 11.30 -1.18
C THR A 99 7.89 11.12 -2.63
N GLN A 100 9.18 10.89 -2.88
CA GLN A 100 9.70 10.65 -4.21
C GLN A 100 9.07 9.42 -4.85
N MET A 101 8.94 8.33 -4.10
CA MET A 101 8.30 7.11 -4.59
C MET A 101 6.84 7.36 -4.97
N VAL A 102 6.08 8.02 -4.08
CA VAL A 102 4.67 8.31 -4.32
C VAL A 102 4.51 9.21 -5.55
N ASN A 103 5.31 10.26 -5.65
CA ASN A 103 5.23 11.18 -6.80
C ASN A 103 5.55 10.46 -8.11
N THR A 104 6.55 9.58 -8.12
CA THR A 104 6.90 8.82 -9.31
C THR A 104 5.77 7.86 -9.68
N LEU A 105 5.23 7.11 -8.71
CA LEU A 105 4.10 6.20 -8.95
C LEU A 105 2.87 6.95 -9.48
N ASP A 106 2.56 8.10 -8.89
CA ASP A 106 1.40 8.89 -9.27
C ASP A 106 1.50 9.45 -10.69
N SER A 107 2.73 9.65 -11.18
CA SER A 107 2.97 10.15 -12.54
C SER A 107 2.86 9.08 -13.62
N LEU A 108 2.85 7.81 -13.27
CA LEU A 108 2.85 6.72 -14.23
C LEU A 108 1.45 6.50 -14.82
N ARG A 109 1.41 6.23 -16.12
CA ARG A 109 0.17 5.84 -16.78
C ARG A 109 -0.40 4.54 -16.21
N ALA A 110 0.47 3.60 -15.89
CA ALA A 110 0.08 2.29 -15.37
C ALA A 110 -0.68 2.35 -14.04
N THR A 111 -0.55 3.44 -13.26
CA THR A 111 -1.19 3.56 -11.95
C THR A 111 -2.50 4.34 -11.98
N GLN A 112 -2.89 4.92 -13.12
CA GLN A 112 -4.06 5.83 -13.19
C GLN A 112 -5.38 5.13 -12.88
N ASP A 113 -5.51 3.87 -13.28
CA ASP A 113 -6.74 3.10 -13.05
C ASP A 113 -6.61 2.09 -11.90
N VAL A 114 -5.56 2.22 -11.10
CA VAL A 114 -5.28 1.33 -9.97
C VAL A 114 -5.37 2.12 -8.67
N GLN A 115 -6.05 1.55 -7.69
CA GLN A 115 -6.11 2.09 -6.34
C GLN A 115 -4.92 1.56 -5.55
N ILE A 116 -4.02 2.44 -5.12
CA ILE A 116 -2.85 2.06 -4.32
C ILE A 116 -2.96 2.73 -2.96
N VAL A 117 -2.95 1.94 -1.90
CA VAL A 117 -3.09 2.44 -0.53
C VAL A 117 -1.87 2.04 0.30
N PHE A 118 -1.23 3.02 0.91
CA PHE A 118 -0.11 2.83 1.82
C PHE A 118 -0.52 3.15 3.25
N THR A 119 -0.05 2.36 4.21
CA THR A 119 -0.18 2.73 5.63
C THR A 119 1.12 3.30 6.16
N LEU A 120 1.02 4.35 6.97
CA LEU A 120 2.16 5.03 7.57
C LEU A 120 1.93 5.24 9.06
N SER A 121 2.87 4.75 9.88
CA SER A 121 2.85 4.98 11.33
C SER A 121 3.53 6.32 11.64
N CYS A 122 2.77 7.39 11.56
CA CYS A 122 3.21 8.74 11.89
C CYS A 122 2.00 9.61 12.20
N LYS A 123 2.27 10.83 12.67
CA LYS A 123 1.21 11.83 12.83
C LYS A 123 0.93 12.50 11.49
N PRO A 124 -0.31 12.93 11.23
CA PRO A 124 -0.61 13.71 10.02
C PRO A 124 0.29 14.93 9.86
N GLU A 125 0.67 15.58 10.96
CA GLU A 125 1.53 16.75 10.97
C GLU A 125 2.95 16.45 10.48
N ASP A 126 3.40 15.19 10.59
CA ASP A 126 4.73 14.77 10.15
C ASP A 126 4.83 14.57 8.64
N LEU A 127 3.69 14.44 7.96
CA LEU A 127 3.69 14.30 6.50
C LEU A 127 4.03 15.62 5.81
N PRO A 128 4.80 15.56 4.72
CA PRO A 128 4.92 16.71 3.83
C PRO A 128 3.54 17.22 3.44
N TYR A 129 3.39 18.54 3.40
CA TYR A 129 2.09 19.18 3.25
C TYR A 129 1.30 18.68 2.04
N HIS A 130 1.97 18.53 0.90
CA HIS A 130 1.31 18.12 -0.35
C HIS A 130 0.82 16.66 -0.35
N LEU A 131 1.30 15.82 0.58
CA LEU A 131 0.79 14.44 0.70
C LEU A 131 -0.47 14.35 1.56
N ARG A 132 -0.79 15.39 2.31
CA ARG A 132 -1.95 15.36 3.22
C ARG A 132 -3.27 15.24 2.47
N ASP A 133 -3.34 15.72 1.24
CA ASP A 133 -4.52 15.59 0.40
C ASP A 133 -4.80 14.14 -0.01
N MET A 134 -3.79 13.27 0.09
CA MET A 134 -3.93 11.84 -0.22
C MET A 134 -4.43 11.02 0.96
N MET A 135 -4.52 11.61 2.15
CA MET A 135 -4.96 10.89 3.35
C MET A 135 -6.43 10.53 3.26
N ILE A 136 -6.72 9.27 3.63
CA ILE A 136 -8.10 8.82 3.83
C ILE A 136 -8.52 9.28 5.23
N GLU A 137 -9.64 9.98 5.31
CA GLU A 137 -10.23 10.35 6.59
C GLU A 137 -11.21 9.28 7.06
N ASN A 138 -11.34 9.13 8.37
CA ASN A 138 -12.35 8.23 8.98
C ASN A 138 -12.24 6.76 8.55
N TRP A 139 -11.02 6.28 8.47
CA TRP A 139 -10.79 4.86 8.16
C TRP A 139 -10.97 3.92 9.35
#